data_8592fa8aeb2c628e530fe5118620ddd6
#
_entry.id   8592fa8aeb2c628e530fe5118620ddd6
#
_cell.length_a   1.000
_cell.length_b   1.000
_cell.length_c   1.000
_cell.angle_alpha   90.00
_cell.angle_beta   90.00
_cell.angle_gamma   90.00
#
_symmetry.space_group_name_H-M   'P 1'
#
loop_
_entity.id
_entity.type
_entity.pdbx_description
1 polymer ?
#
loop_
_entity_poly.entity_id
_entity_poly.type
_entity_poly.pdbx_seq_one_letter_code
_entity_poly.pdbx_strand_id
1 'polypeptide(L)'
;TLMTVCMLIGSSFMGKLFKKLQVKWAIVGCVALCSLCYVGMSFSNSLWQLYLFFAIQGFGWAGATNLPVGIMVSNWFGPKVKGTAMSIGMLGSGAGAFVWVNLMRSIIANSGWRTGYLAMAGINAIMIPIAIILVVSYPSDKGYSTRVCDPSPEEVAAAGGVATEKTGITGKQALKTSRWW
;
A
#
# COMPACT_ATOMS: atom_id res chain seq x y z
N THR A 1 15.56 -0.79 11.25
CA THR A 1 14.78 -1.17 12.46
C THR A 1 13.81 -0.08 12.90
N LEU A 2 14.22 1.21 13.07
CA LEU A 2 13.31 2.29 13.48
C LEU A 2 12.14 2.47 12.51
N MET A 3 12.44 2.56 11.21
CA MET A 3 11.44 2.67 10.15
C MET A 3 10.41 1.52 10.19
N THR A 4 10.85 0.28 10.42
CA THR A 4 9.98 -0.89 10.49
C THR A 4 9.01 -0.82 11.68
N VAL A 5 9.51 -0.38 12.84
CA VAL A 5 8.65 -0.18 14.03
C VAL A 5 7.60 0.90 13.77
N CYS A 6 8.01 2.04 13.21
CA CYS A 6 7.07 3.11 12.83
C CYS A 6 6.07 2.66 11.77
N MET A 7 6.49 1.80 10.83
CA MET A 7 5.60 1.21 9.83
C MET A 7 4.56 0.28 10.46
N LEU A 8 4.91 -0.54 11.45
CA LEU A 8 3.98 -1.40 12.18
C LEU A 8 2.92 -0.59 12.93
N ILE A 9 3.35 0.44 13.66
CA ILE A 9 2.44 1.35 14.35
C ILE A 9 1.56 2.10 13.34
N GLY A 10 2.18 2.61 12.27
CA GLY A 10 1.50 3.32 11.19
C GLY A 10 0.44 2.47 10.50
N SER A 11 0.70 1.18 10.26
CA SER A 11 -0.25 0.28 9.61
C SER A 11 -1.56 0.13 10.39
N SER A 12 -1.49 0.07 11.72
CA SER A 12 -2.67 0.02 12.59
C SER A 12 -3.49 1.31 12.52
N PHE A 13 -2.83 2.46 12.38
CA PHE A 13 -3.48 3.75 12.26
C PHE A 13 -4.06 3.97 10.86
N MET A 14 -3.33 3.59 9.83
CA MET A 14 -3.75 3.70 8.42
C MET A 14 -4.98 2.85 8.12
N GLY A 15 -5.15 1.68 8.74
CA GLY A 15 -6.35 0.87 8.60
C GLY A 15 -7.64 1.60 9.02
N LYS A 16 -7.57 2.48 10.01
CA LYS A 16 -8.68 3.35 10.43
C LYS A 16 -8.87 4.53 9.46
N LEU A 17 -7.79 5.07 8.95
CA LEU A 17 -7.79 6.19 8.01
C LEU A 17 -8.42 5.80 6.67
N PHE A 18 -8.11 4.62 6.13
CA PHE A 18 -8.70 4.07 4.90
C PHE A 18 -10.22 3.82 4.99
N LYS A 19 -10.77 3.69 6.21
CA LYS A 19 -12.23 3.61 6.41
C LYS A 19 -12.92 4.96 6.29
N LYS A 20 -12.20 6.07 6.58
CA LYS A 20 -12.76 7.43 6.54
C LYS A 20 -12.48 8.16 5.23
N LEU A 21 -11.33 7.92 4.62
CA LEU A 21 -10.91 8.54 3.37
C LEU A 21 -11.00 7.55 2.22
N GLN A 22 -11.28 8.04 1.02
CA GLN A 22 -11.14 7.22 -0.19
C GLN A 22 -9.69 6.74 -0.31
N VAL A 23 -9.51 5.46 -0.62
CA VAL A 23 -8.20 4.79 -0.71
C VAL A 23 -7.24 5.57 -1.64
N LYS A 24 -7.76 6.12 -2.73
CA LYS A 24 -7.02 6.94 -3.70
C LYS A 24 -6.33 8.14 -3.04
N TRP A 25 -7.07 8.96 -2.32
CA TRP A 25 -6.53 10.17 -1.70
C TRP A 25 -5.57 9.87 -0.55
N ALA A 26 -5.82 8.77 0.16
CA ALA A 26 -4.91 8.32 1.20
C ALA A 26 -3.57 7.84 0.64
N ILE A 27 -3.56 7.12 -0.50
CA ILE A 27 -2.32 6.72 -1.20
C ILE A 27 -1.55 7.97 -1.65
N VAL A 28 -2.23 8.91 -2.33
CA VAL A 28 -1.61 10.15 -2.82
C VAL A 28 -0.98 10.94 -1.67
N GLY A 29 -1.68 11.08 -0.55
CA GLY A 29 -1.14 11.76 0.63
C GLY A 29 0.09 11.07 1.22
N CYS A 30 0.06 9.74 1.31
CA CYS A 30 1.19 8.96 1.82
C CYS A 30 2.41 9.02 0.88
N VAL A 31 2.22 8.94 -0.43
CA VAL A 31 3.30 9.08 -1.42
C VAL A 31 3.89 10.49 -1.40
N ALA A 32 3.06 11.52 -1.28
CA ALA A 32 3.52 12.90 -1.13
C ALA A 32 4.34 13.10 0.15
N LEU A 33 3.86 12.54 1.27
CA LEU A 33 4.61 12.56 2.53
C LEU A 33 5.98 11.89 2.38
N CYS A 34 6.04 10.72 1.75
CA CYS A 34 7.30 10.01 1.48
C CYS A 34 8.24 10.85 0.61
N SER A 35 7.73 11.50 -0.44
CA SER A 35 8.52 12.37 -1.31
C SER A 35 9.13 13.55 -0.54
N LEU A 36 8.34 14.20 0.31
CA LEU A 36 8.82 15.28 1.17
C LEU A 36 9.89 14.81 2.17
N CYS A 37 9.71 13.63 2.75
CA CYS A 37 10.71 13.04 3.65
C CYS A 37 12.04 12.78 2.93
N TYR A 38 12.02 12.30 1.68
CA TYR A 38 13.24 12.08 0.90
C TYR A 38 13.96 13.41 0.60
N VAL A 39 13.22 14.47 0.28
CA VAL A 39 13.81 15.81 0.14
C VAL A 39 14.46 16.26 1.45
N GLY A 40 13.74 16.13 2.57
CA GLY A 40 14.28 16.48 3.89
C GLY A 40 15.54 15.69 4.25
N MET A 41 15.59 14.39 3.92
CA MET A 41 16.81 13.56 4.14
C MET A 41 17.99 14.05 3.31
N SER A 42 17.78 14.51 2.08
CA SER A 42 18.85 15.06 1.24
C SER A 42 19.52 16.30 1.85
N PHE A 43 18.74 17.14 2.53
CA PHE A 43 19.24 18.34 3.20
C PHE A 43 19.67 18.13 4.65
N SER A 44 19.54 16.90 5.18
CA SER A 44 19.93 16.63 6.57
C SER A 44 21.46 16.75 6.76
N ASN A 45 21.84 17.44 7.85
CA ASN A 45 23.22 17.59 8.28
C ASN A 45 23.51 16.93 9.63
N SER A 46 22.48 16.36 10.27
CA SER A 46 22.57 15.69 11.56
C SER A 46 21.92 14.32 11.52
N LEU A 47 22.52 13.34 12.19
CA LEU A 47 21.96 11.99 12.33
C LEU A 47 20.56 12.01 12.98
N TRP A 48 20.34 12.91 13.92
CA TRP A 48 19.04 13.05 14.59
C TRP A 48 17.92 13.46 13.64
N GLN A 49 18.18 14.41 12.73
CA GLN A 49 17.25 14.82 11.68
C GLN A 49 16.91 13.63 10.76
N LEU A 50 17.92 12.83 10.42
CA LEU A 50 17.76 11.66 9.57
C LEU A 50 16.86 10.60 10.23
N TYR A 51 17.05 10.33 11.53
CA TYR A 51 16.16 9.44 12.30
C TYR A 51 14.72 9.93 12.35
N LEU A 52 14.52 11.25 12.51
CA LEU A 52 13.18 11.85 12.50
C LEU A 52 12.48 11.63 11.15
N PHE A 53 13.17 11.91 10.04
CA PHE A 53 12.61 11.67 8.71
C PHE A 53 12.33 10.20 8.44
N PHE A 54 13.18 9.28 8.89
CA PHE A 54 12.92 7.84 8.79
C PHE A 54 11.70 7.40 9.60
N ALA A 55 11.47 7.98 10.77
CA ALA A 55 10.28 7.69 11.56
C ALA A 55 9.00 8.15 10.84
N ILE A 56 8.97 9.39 10.35
CA ILE A 56 7.83 9.95 9.60
C ILE A 56 7.60 9.14 8.31
N GLN A 57 8.66 8.80 7.60
CA GLN A 57 8.59 8.01 6.38
C GLN A 57 8.02 6.61 6.63
N GLY A 58 8.29 5.99 7.78
CA GLY A 58 7.69 4.72 8.16
C GLY A 58 6.16 4.76 8.17
N PHE A 59 5.57 5.85 8.65
CA PHE A 59 4.12 6.07 8.57
C PHE A 59 3.62 6.22 7.12
N GLY A 60 4.33 6.99 6.29
CA GLY A 60 3.98 7.14 4.88
C GLY A 60 4.03 5.82 4.12
N TRP A 61 5.07 5.01 4.35
CA TRP A 61 5.21 3.69 3.73
C TRP A 61 4.09 2.73 4.14
N ALA A 62 3.64 2.77 5.41
CA ALA A 62 2.53 1.95 5.87
C ALA A 62 1.25 2.16 5.05
N GLY A 63 0.99 3.41 4.63
CA GLY A 63 -0.18 3.75 3.81
C GLY A 63 0.01 3.64 2.31
N ALA A 64 1.26 3.56 1.81
CA ALA A 64 1.56 3.55 0.38
C ALA A 64 1.87 2.15 -0.17
N THR A 65 2.05 1.12 0.67
CA THR A 65 2.52 -0.19 0.24
C THR A 65 1.41 -1.26 0.22
N ASN A 66 1.55 -2.31 1.01
CA ASN A 66 0.73 -3.51 0.93
C ASN A 66 -0.73 -3.32 1.35
N LEU A 67 -1.02 -2.40 2.28
CA LEU A 67 -2.38 -2.18 2.76
C LEU A 67 -3.33 -1.72 1.66
N PRO A 68 -3.04 -0.64 0.90
CA PRO A 68 -3.93 -0.21 -0.17
C PRO A 68 -4.03 -1.22 -1.30
N VAL A 69 -2.97 -1.95 -1.64
CA VAL A 69 -2.99 -3.02 -2.66
C VAL A 69 -3.99 -4.10 -2.24
N GLY A 70 -3.93 -4.57 -0.98
CA GLY A 70 -4.87 -5.57 -0.48
C GLY A 70 -6.33 -5.09 -0.48
N ILE A 71 -6.57 -3.82 -0.15
CA ILE A 71 -7.92 -3.22 -0.19
C ILE A 71 -8.41 -3.12 -1.63
N MET A 72 -7.59 -2.62 -2.55
CA MET A 72 -7.96 -2.48 -3.96
C MET A 72 -8.25 -3.82 -4.61
N VAL A 73 -7.38 -4.82 -4.43
CA VAL A 73 -7.61 -6.17 -4.94
C VAL A 73 -8.91 -6.75 -4.38
N SER A 74 -9.21 -6.52 -3.10
CA SER A 74 -10.47 -6.97 -2.48
C SER A 74 -11.69 -6.26 -3.02
N ASN A 75 -11.56 -5.01 -3.48
CA ASN A 75 -12.66 -4.25 -4.06
C ASN A 75 -12.95 -4.63 -5.51
N TRP A 76 -11.91 -5.02 -6.26
CA TRP A 76 -12.02 -5.30 -7.70
C TRP A 76 -12.23 -6.76 -8.03
N PHE A 77 -11.68 -7.69 -7.22
CA PHE A 77 -11.67 -9.12 -7.53
C PHE A 77 -12.51 -9.91 -6.54
N GLY A 78 -13.30 -10.85 -7.06
CA GLY A 78 -14.07 -11.79 -6.27
C GLY A 78 -13.18 -12.84 -5.57
N PRO A 79 -13.74 -13.61 -4.63
CA PRO A 79 -12.98 -14.54 -3.78
C PRO A 79 -12.21 -15.60 -4.55
N LYS A 80 -12.70 -16.03 -5.72
CA LYS A 80 -12.06 -17.10 -6.55
C LYS A 80 -10.69 -16.68 -7.10
N VAL A 81 -10.52 -15.41 -7.50
CA VAL A 81 -9.30 -14.91 -8.18
C VAL A 81 -8.48 -13.93 -7.35
N LYS A 82 -8.98 -13.55 -6.17
CA LYS A 82 -8.33 -12.58 -5.27
C LYS A 82 -6.89 -12.98 -4.93
N GLY A 83 -6.65 -14.26 -4.63
CA GLY A 83 -5.31 -14.77 -4.30
C GLY A 83 -4.34 -14.60 -5.45
N THR A 84 -4.73 -14.98 -6.66
CA THR A 84 -3.91 -14.84 -7.87
C THR A 84 -3.64 -13.38 -8.20
N ALA A 85 -4.66 -12.52 -8.13
CA ALA A 85 -4.49 -11.09 -8.36
C ALA A 85 -3.52 -10.44 -7.35
N MET A 86 -3.60 -10.85 -6.07
CA MET A 86 -2.68 -10.40 -5.04
C MET A 86 -1.25 -10.86 -5.30
N SER A 87 -1.05 -12.11 -5.72
CA SER A 87 0.27 -12.67 -6.04
C SER A 87 0.92 -11.95 -7.23
N ILE A 88 0.16 -11.66 -8.28
CA ILE A 88 0.65 -10.90 -9.44
C ILE A 88 1.06 -9.47 -9.02
N GLY A 89 0.26 -8.82 -8.20
CA GLY A 89 0.60 -7.50 -7.65
C GLY A 89 1.89 -7.50 -6.82
N MET A 90 2.11 -8.56 -6.03
CA MET A 90 3.33 -8.72 -5.23
C MET A 90 4.57 -9.05 -6.04
N LEU A 91 4.45 -9.76 -7.18
CA LEU A 91 5.57 -10.03 -8.09
C LEU A 91 6.20 -8.73 -8.61
N GLY A 92 5.37 -7.72 -8.92
CA GLY A 92 5.85 -6.40 -9.33
C GLY A 92 6.74 -5.72 -8.30
N SER A 93 6.46 -5.93 -7.01
CA SER A 93 7.29 -5.41 -5.91
C SER A 93 8.70 -6.01 -5.91
N GLY A 94 8.82 -7.32 -6.12
CA GLY A 94 10.13 -8.00 -6.17
C GLY A 94 10.97 -7.58 -7.38
N ALA A 95 10.38 -7.59 -8.57
CA ALA A 95 11.05 -7.15 -9.80
C ALA A 95 11.44 -5.67 -9.73
N GLY A 96 10.55 -4.83 -9.21
CA GLY A 96 10.82 -3.41 -8.99
C GLY A 96 11.99 -3.19 -8.03
N ALA A 97 12.06 -3.92 -6.92
CA ALA A 97 13.14 -3.81 -5.97
C ALA A 97 14.51 -4.14 -6.58
N PHE A 98 14.59 -5.18 -7.43
CA PHE A 98 15.83 -5.54 -8.12
C PHE A 98 16.35 -4.42 -9.03
N VAL A 99 15.50 -3.87 -9.88
CA VAL A 99 15.87 -2.77 -10.78
C VAL A 99 16.26 -1.53 -9.97
N TRP A 100 15.48 -1.24 -8.92
CA TRP A 100 15.63 -0.04 -8.11
C TRP A 100 16.92 -0.01 -7.31
N VAL A 101 17.29 -1.11 -6.68
CA VAL A 101 18.52 -1.21 -5.89
C VAL A 101 19.75 -0.98 -6.77
N ASN A 102 19.77 -1.57 -7.98
CA ASN A 102 20.90 -1.40 -8.90
C ASN A 102 21.01 0.05 -9.42
N LEU A 103 19.88 0.67 -9.76
CA LEU A 103 19.83 2.06 -10.21
C LEU A 103 20.32 3.02 -9.10
N MET A 104 19.83 2.86 -7.89
CA MET A 104 20.21 3.70 -6.76
C MET A 104 21.68 3.52 -6.38
N ARG A 105 22.20 2.28 -6.43
CA ARG A 105 23.62 2.01 -6.21
C ARG A 105 24.50 2.77 -7.19
N SER A 106 24.12 2.80 -8.48
CA SER A 106 24.86 3.55 -9.51
C SER A 106 24.82 5.07 -9.27
N ILE A 107 23.64 5.61 -8.95
CA ILE A 107 23.48 7.05 -8.66
C ILE A 107 24.29 7.46 -7.44
N ILE A 108 24.23 6.69 -6.36
CA ILE A 108 24.95 7.00 -5.12
C ILE A 108 26.47 6.91 -5.32
N ALA A 109 26.95 5.94 -6.08
CA ALA A 109 28.38 5.78 -6.37
C ALA A 109 28.93 6.95 -7.18
N ASN A 110 28.17 7.49 -8.13
CA ASN A 110 28.63 8.57 -9.00
C ASN A 110 28.40 9.97 -8.44
N SER A 111 27.30 10.18 -7.69
CA SER A 111 26.83 11.53 -7.32
C SER A 111 26.61 11.71 -5.81
N GLY A 112 26.93 10.70 -5.01
CA GLY A 112 26.79 10.72 -3.57
C GLY A 112 25.36 10.44 -3.07
N TRP A 113 25.25 10.20 -1.76
CA TRP A 113 24.00 9.77 -1.10
C TRP A 113 22.89 10.82 -1.12
N ARG A 114 23.24 12.11 -1.06
CA ARG A 114 22.28 13.22 -1.12
C ARG A 114 21.53 13.26 -2.44
N THR A 115 22.24 13.08 -3.54
CA THR A 115 21.65 13.00 -4.89
C THR A 115 20.77 11.75 -5.02
N GLY A 116 21.16 10.64 -4.37
CA GLY A 116 20.32 9.44 -4.30
C GLY A 116 18.96 9.72 -3.66
N TYR A 117 18.90 10.44 -2.55
CA TYR A 117 17.63 10.82 -1.91
C TYR A 117 16.80 11.79 -2.78
N LEU A 118 17.43 12.74 -3.47
CA LEU A 118 16.74 13.62 -4.41
C LEU A 118 16.15 12.85 -5.60
N ALA A 119 16.87 11.89 -6.13
CA ALA A 119 16.37 11.01 -7.18
C ALA A 119 15.14 10.21 -6.71
N MET A 120 15.21 9.66 -5.48
CA MET A 120 14.06 8.99 -4.85
C MET A 120 12.86 9.93 -4.69
N ALA A 121 13.09 11.16 -4.23
CA ALA A 121 12.04 12.17 -4.11
C ALA A 121 11.39 12.49 -5.45
N GLY A 122 12.20 12.71 -6.49
CA GLY A 122 11.71 13.02 -7.84
C GLY A 122 10.85 11.91 -8.43
N ILE A 123 11.27 10.66 -8.29
CA ILE A 123 10.52 9.51 -8.79
C ILE A 123 9.22 9.31 -8.01
N ASN A 124 9.25 9.45 -6.67
CA ASN A 124 8.02 9.42 -5.89
C ASN A 124 7.08 10.58 -6.27
N ALA A 125 7.60 11.77 -6.57
CA ALA A 125 6.80 12.88 -7.04
C ALA A 125 6.13 12.59 -8.39
N ILE A 126 6.82 11.94 -9.32
CA ILE A 126 6.26 11.50 -10.61
C ILE A 126 5.16 10.43 -10.40
N MET A 127 5.29 9.59 -9.38
CA MET A 127 4.26 8.60 -9.05
C MET A 127 2.94 9.23 -8.55
N ILE A 128 2.94 10.47 -8.04
CA ILE A 128 1.73 11.15 -7.57
C ILE A 128 0.70 11.35 -8.70
N PRO A 129 1.02 12.01 -9.83
CA PRO A 129 0.06 12.17 -10.92
C PRO A 129 -0.33 10.83 -11.54
N ILE A 130 0.59 9.89 -11.64
CA ILE A 130 0.30 8.54 -12.13
C ILE A 130 -0.73 7.84 -11.21
N ALA A 131 -0.55 7.94 -9.89
CA ALA A 131 -1.50 7.39 -8.93
C ALA A 131 -2.87 8.07 -9.03
N ILE A 132 -2.93 9.39 -9.24
CA ILE A 132 -4.18 10.13 -9.41
C ILE A 132 -4.95 9.66 -10.64
N ILE A 133 -4.26 9.36 -11.74
CA ILE A 133 -4.88 8.96 -13.00
C ILE A 133 -5.26 7.48 -13.00
N LEU A 134 -4.35 6.61 -12.54
CA LEU A 134 -4.51 5.15 -12.68
C LEU A 134 -5.25 4.50 -11.51
N VAL A 135 -5.15 5.05 -10.29
CA VAL A 135 -5.77 4.44 -9.12
C VAL A 135 -7.27 4.71 -9.10
N VAL A 136 -8.06 3.66 -9.27
CA VAL A 136 -9.52 3.67 -9.13
C VAL A 136 -9.89 2.79 -7.97
N SER A 137 -10.50 3.39 -6.95
CA SER A 137 -10.74 2.72 -5.65
C SER A 137 -11.81 1.65 -5.72
N TYR A 138 -12.86 1.88 -6.52
CA TYR A 138 -14.01 0.99 -6.62
C TYR A 138 -14.42 0.76 -8.08
N PRO A 139 -14.94 -0.42 -8.43
CA PRO A 139 -15.51 -0.68 -9.76
C PRO A 139 -16.65 0.28 -10.12
N SER A 140 -17.45 0.68 -9.14
CA SER A 140 -18.54 1.64 -9.29
C SER A 140 -18.10 3.01 -9.81
N ASP A 141 -16.86 3.42 -9.52
CA ASP A 141 -16.28 4.69 -9.99
C ASP A 141 -16.10 4.70 -11.52
N LYS A 142 -16.07 3.52 -12.16
CA LYS A 142 -16.03 3.32 -13.62
C LYS A 142 -17.33 2.75 -14.21
N GLY A 143 -18.41 2.70 -13.42
CA GLY A 143 -19.70 2.21 -13.89
C GLY A 143 -19.88 0.70 -13.92
N TYR A 144 -18.95 -0.07 -13.32
CA TYR A 144 -19.11 -1.52 -13.18
C TYR A 144 -19.94 -1.85 -11.93
N SER A 145 -20.99 -2.65 -12.10
CA SER A 145 -21.89 -3.04 -11.00
C SER A 145 -21.38 -4.19 -10.16
N THR A 146 -20.49 -5.03 -10.71
CA THR A 146 -19.99 -6.25 -10.07
C THR A 146 -18.46 -6.29 -10.09
N ARG A 147 -17.88 -7.04 -9.14
CA ARG A 147 -16.44 -7.34 -9.13
C ARG A 147 -16.10 -8.33 -10.24
N VAL A 148 -14.85 -8.31 -10.68
CA VAL A 148 -14.35 -9.30 -11.64
C VAL A 148 -14.38 -10.69 -11.01
N CYS A 149 -15.02 -11.63 -11.70
CA CYS A 149 -15.21 -13.04 -11.24
C CYS A 149 -15.91 -13.16 -9.88
N ASP A 150 -16.85 -12.30 -9.56
CA ASP A 150 -17.79 -12.58 -8.48
C ASP A 150 -18.67 -13.77 -8.89
N PRO A 151 -18.89 -14.75 -8.02
CA PRO A 151 -19.77 -15.86 -8.31
C PRO A 151 -21.19 -15.34 -8.53
N SER A 152 -21.87 -15.84 -9.56
CA SER A 152 -23.27 -15.49 -9.79
C SER A 152 -24.15 -15.94 -8.60
N PRO A 153 -25.30 -15.29 -8.36
CA PRO A 153 -26.22 -15.74 -7.31
C PRO A 153 -26.62 -17.21 -7.43
N GLU A 154 -26.67 -17.73 -8.66
CA GLU A 154 -26.97 -19.14 -8.95
C GLU A 154 -25.81 -20.07 -8.55
N GLU A 155 -24.56 -19.67 -8.80
CA GLU A 155 -23.37 -20.44 -8.38
C GLU A 155 -23.24 -20.47 -6.86
N VAL A 156 -23.59 -19.38 -6.16
CA VAL A 156 -23.59 -19.32 -4.69
C VAL A 156 -24.66 -20.24 -4.13
N ALA A 157 -25.85 -20.26 -4.72
CA ALA A 157 -26.95 -21.14 -4.32
C ALA A 157 -26.62 -22.62 -4.60
N ALA A 158 -26.02 -22.93 -5.75
CA ALA A 158 -25.61 -24.31 -6.12
C ALA A 158 -24.50 -24.86 -5.22
N ALA A 159 -23.63 -24.00 -4.70
CA ALA A 159 -22.57 -24.37 -3.75
C ALA A 159 -23.06 -24.56 -2.31
N GLY A 160 -24.37 -24.48 -2.04
CA GLY A 160 -24.94 -24.59 -0.69
C GLY A 160 -24.51 -23.45 0.26
N GLY A 161 -23.96 -22.39 -0.29
CA GLY A 161 -23.49 -21.24 0.45
C GLY A 161 -24.64 -20.25 0.64
N VAL A 162 -25.07 -20.05 1.87
CA VAL A 162 -25.79 -18.84 2.27
C VAL A 162 -24.92 -17.65 1.81
N ALA A 163 -25.52 -16.71 1.08
CA ALA A 163 -24.85 -15.45 0.72
C ALA A 163 -24.17 -14.93 1.98
N THR A 164 -22.84 -14.96 1.98
CA THR A 164 -22.06 -14.60 3.18
C THR A 164 -22.29 -13.11 3.40
N GLU A 165 -23.28 -12.83 4.21
CA GLU A 165 -23.40 -11.54 4.87
C GLU A 165 -22.01 -11.18 5.38
N LYS A 166 -21.57 -9.94 5.19
CA LYS A 166 -20.24 -9.45 5.61
C LYS A 166 -20.10 -9.49 7.13
N THR A 167 -20.18 -10.65 7.74
CA THR A 167 -19.88 -10.89 9.16
C THR A 167 -18.37 -10.95 9.33
N GLY A 168 -17.74 -9.80 9.16
CA GLY A 168 -16.35 -9.64 9.54
C GLY A 168 -16.24 -9.72 11.06
N ILE A 169 -15.45 -10.68 11.55
CA ILE A 169 -15.15 -10.80 12.98
C ILE A 169 -14.33 -9.57 13.38
N THR A 170 -14.76 -8.87 14.43
CA THR A 170 -14.00 -7.75 14.99
C THR A 170 -12.64 -8.26 15.49
N GLY A 171 -11.56 -7.47 15.32
CA GLY A 171 -10.20 -7.88 15.71
C GLY A 171 -10.10 -8.38 17.16
N LYS A 172 -10.91 -7.84 18.09
CA LYS A 172 -11.02 -8.34 19.47
C LYS A 172 -11.65 -9.73 19.58
N GLN A 173 -12.58 -10.07 18.67
CA GLN A 173 -13.19 -11.40 18.62
C GLN A 173 -12.24 -12.41 17.95
N ALA A 174 -11.46 -12.00 16.94
CA ALA A 174 -10.45 -12.83 16.32
C ALA A 174 -9.37 -13.27 17.33
N LEU A 175 -8.89 -12.36 18.17
CA LEU A 175 -7.89 -12.66 19.20
C LEU A 175 -8.38 -13.63 20.28
N LYS A 176 -9.70 -13.71 20.52
CA LYS A 176 -10.31 -14.65 21.47
C LYS A 176 -10.60 -16.03 20.89
N THR A 177 -10.52 -16.18 19.58
CA THR A 177 -10.86 -17.44 18.91
C THR A 177 -9.60 -18.28 18.77
N SER A 178 -9.58 -19.48 19.41
CA SER A 178 -8.43 -20.41 19.42
C SER A 178 -8.00 -20.94 18.05
N ARG A 179 -8.77 -20.68 17.01
CA ARG A 179 -8.45 -21.10 15.62
C ARG A 179 -7.31 -20.31 14.96
N TRP A 180 -6.79 -19.28 15.61
CA TRP A 180 -5.71 -18.43 15.10
C TRP A 180 -4.37 -18.68 15.79
N TRP A 181 -4.35 -19.49 16.79
CA TRP A 181 -3.18 -19.93 17.55
C TRP A 181 -3.06 -21.46 17.42
#